data_afa0ead44a37a8518b5519040db65a8e
#
_entry.id   afa0ead44a37a8518b5519040db65a8e
#
_cell.length_a   1.000
_cell.length_b   1.000
_cell.length_c   1.000
_cell.angle_alpha   90.00
_cell.angle_beta   90.00
_cell.angle_gamma   90.00
#
_symmetry.space_group_name_H-M   'P 1'
#
loop_
_entity.id
_entity.type
_entity.pdbx_description
1 polymer ?
#
loop_
_entity_poly.entity_id
_entity_poly.type
_entity_poly.pdbx_seq_one_letter_code
_entity_poly.pdbx_strand_id
1 'polypeptide(L)'
;VEYLVVLGTTAETATLSQDEKELVIDTIVKANNGRLPLVLGVGGNNTMKVVEELKTRDFSNFSAILSVSPYYNKPTQEGIYQHFKAVAEASPIPVIVYNVPGRTASNMLPSTVIRLANDFKNIIGIKEAAGDIVQAMKLIQNKPEGFLVISGDDMITLPMVLAGGAGV
;
A
#
# COMPACT_ATOMS: atom_id res chain seq x y z
N VAL A 1 -16.49 -7.93 5.15
CA VAL A 1 -15.54 -7.15 4.36
C VAL A 1 -15.70 -5.70 4.76
N GLU A 2 -14.63 -5.07 5.23
CA GLU A 2 -14.65 -3.72 5.80
C GLU A 2 -14.29 -2.65 4.77
N TYR A 3 -13.59 -3.00 3.69
CA TYR A 3 -13.24 -2.10 2.58
C TYR A 3 -12.94 -2.88 1.30
N LEU A 4 -12.87 -2.20 0.17
CA LEU A 4 -12.50 -2.77 -1.13
C LEU A 4 -11.21 -2.14 -1.64
N VAL A 5 -10.30 -2.96 -2.19
CA VAL A 5 -9.11 -2.48 -2.90
C VAL A 5 -9.39 -2.46 -4.40
N VAL A 6 -9.31 -1.28 -5.00
CA VAL A 6 -9.49 -1.03 -6.43
C VAL A 6 -8.12 -0.95 -7.08
N LEU A 7 -7.91 -1.62 -8.20
CA LEU A 7 -6.64 -1.66 -8.93
C LEU A 7 -5.44 -2.12 -8.07
N GLY A 8 -5.66 -3.06 -7.14
CA GLY A 8 -4.56 -3.77 -6.49
C GLY A 8 -3.79 -4.65 -7.49
N THR A 9 -2.68 -5.25 -7.05
CA THR A 9 -1.79 -6.06 -7.91
C THR A 9 -2.55 -7.23 -8.57
N THR A 10 -3.47 -7.87 -7.86
CA THR A 10 -4.30 -8.98 -8.38
C THR A 10 -5.30 -8.54 -9.44
N ALA A 11 -5.54 -7.25 -9.61
CA ALA A 11 -6.32 -6.70 -10.72
C ALA A 11 -5.51 -6.57 -12.03
N GLU A 12 -4.29 -7.10 -12.07
CA GLU A 12 -3.42 -7.11 -13.26
C GLU A 12 -3.21 -5.73 -13.90
N THR A 13 -3.15 -4.68 -13.06
CA THR A 13 -3.08 -3.27 -13.47
C THR A 13 -1.95 -2.94 -14.44
N ALA A 14 -0.88 -3.75 -14.44
CA ALA A 14 0.24 -3.58 -15.35
C ALA A 14 -0.12 -3.88 -16.82
N THR A 15 -1.20 -4.63 -17.07
CA THR A 15 -1.66 -5.00 -18.41
C THR A 15 -2.81 -4.14 -18.93
N LEU A 16 -3.39 -3.30 -18.06
CA LEU A 16 -4.49 -2.42 -18.41
C LEU A 16 -3.99 -1.08 -18.99
N SER A 17 -4.64 -0.63 -20.04
CA SER A 17 -4.52 0.75 -20.52
C SER A 17 -5.09 1.75 -19.50
N GLN A 18 -4.80 3.04 -19.69
CA GLN A 18 -5.34 4.07 -18.80
C GLN A 18 -6.88 4.13 -18.85
N ASP A 19 -7.46 4.02 -20.03
CA ASP A 19 -8.92 4.05 -20.22
C ASP A 19 -9.60 2.85 -19.53
N GLU A 20 -8.99 1.67 -19.60
CA GLU A 20 -9.47 0.47 -18.89
C GLU A 20 -9.40 0.64 -17.37
N LYS A 21 -8.34 1.27 -16.85
CA LYS A 21 -8.24 1.57 -15.40
C LYS A 21 -9.35 2.52 -14.96
N GLU A 22 -9.60 3.58 -15.71
CA GLU A 22 -10.68 4.52 -15.39
C GLU A 22 -12.06 3.82 -15.47
N LEU A 23 -12.27 2.96 -16.46
CA LEU A 23 -13.51 2.17 -16.55
C LEU A 23 -13.71 1.25 -15.34
N VAL A 24 -12.65 0.59 -14.86
CA VAL A 24 -12.70 -0.25 -13.64
C VAL A 24 -13.03 0.60 -12.42
N ILE A 25 -12.37 1.75 -12.25
CA ILE A 25 -12.61 2.67 -11.16
C ILE A 25 -14.09 3.11 -11.16
N ASP A 26 -14.57 3.63 -12.26
CA ASP A 26 -15.93 4.12 -12.42
C ASP A 26 -16.97 3.03 -12.13
N THR A 27 -16.72 1.82 -12.63
CA THR A 27 -17.61 0.68 -12.43
C THR A 27 -17.70 0.32 -10.94
N ILE A 28 -16.56 0.24 -10.25
CA ILE A 28 -16.53 -0.12 -8.82
C ILE A 28 -17.13 0.99 -7.97
N VAL A 29 -16.81 2.25 -8.24
CA VAL A 29 -17.37 3.40 -7.50
C VAL A 29 -18.89 3.42 -7.63
N LYS A 30 -19.42 3.26 -8.84
CA LYS A 30 -20.87 3.19 -9.09
C LYS A 30 -21.53 2.00 -8.39
N ALA A 31 -20.94 0.81 -8.51
CA ALA A 31 -21.47 -0.41 -7.89
C ALA A 31 -21.37 -0.36 -6.36
N ASN A 32 -20.31 0.24 -5.81
CA ASN A 32 -20.14 0.41 -4.37
C ASN A 32 -21.18 1.38 -3.79
N ASN A 33 -21.50 2.45 -4.49
CA ASN A 33 -22.48 3.48 -4.09
C ASN A 33 -22.31 3.93 -2.63
N GLY A 34 -21.07 4.18 -2.20
CA GLY A 34 -20.73 4.63 -0.85
C GLY A 34 -20.90 3.61 0.27
N ARG A 35 -21.18 2.32 -0.03
CA ARG A 35 -21.41 1.29 1.01
C ARG A 35 -20.18 0.91 1.81
N LEU A 36 -19.01 0.93 1.18
CA LEU A 36 -17.73 0.57 1.80
C LEU A 36 -16.66 1.60 1.48
N PRO A 37 -15.68 1.80 2.36
CA PRO A 37 -14.48 2.54 2.02
C PRO A 37 -13.76 1.90 0.83
N LEU A 38 -13.23 2.74 -0.08
CA LEU A 38 -12.44 2.28 -1.21
C LEU A 38 -10.97 2.67 -1.00
N VAL A 39 -10.07 1.74 -1.30
CA VAL A 39 -8.62 1.96 -1.30
C VAL A 39 -8.12 1.81 -2.73
N LEU A 40 -7.50 2.85 -3.30
CA LEU A 40 -7.01 2.81 -4.68
C LEU A 40 -5.55 2.36 -4.74
N GLY A 41 -5.25 1.40 -5.61
CA GLY A 41 -3.87 1.04 -5.94
C GLY A 41 -3.21 2.16 -6.76
N VAL A 42 -2.25 2.86 -6.15
CA VAL A 42 -1.43 3.90 -6.80
C VAL A 42 0.03 3.61 -6.48
N GLY A 43 0.81 3.24 -7.46
CA GLY A 43 2.22 2.91 -7.24
C GLY A 43 2.96 2.63 -8.53
N GLY A 44 4.26 2.61 -8.44
CA GLY A 44 5.15 2.40 -9.58
C GLY A 44 6.61 2.49 -9.18
N ASN A 45 7.48 2.20 -10.13
CA ASN A 45 8.93 2.27 -9.94
C ASN A 45 9.55 3.60 -10.38
N ASN A 46 8.73 4.55 -10.86
CA ASN A 46 9.12 5.92 -11.13
C ASN A 46 8.42 6.86 -10.14
N THR A 47 9.15 7.29 -9.12
CA THR A 47 8.64 8.13 -8.03
C THR A 47 7.94 9.39 -8.56
N MET A 48 8.52 10.05 -9.56
CA MET A 48 7.96 11.31 -10.08
C MET A 48 6.62 11.10 -10.78
N LYS A 49 6.43 9.98 -11.50
CA LYS A 49 5.13 9.64 -12.11
C LYS A 49 4.07 9.35 -11.05
N VAL A 50 4.44 8.66 -9.96
CA VAL A 50 3.52 8.42 -8.84
C VAL A 50 3.12 9.73 -8.18
N VAL A 51 4.08 10.63 -7.94
CA VAL A 51 3.83 11.97 -7.38
C VAL A 51 2.93 12.80 -8.30
N GLU A 52 3.14 12.75 -9.61
CA GLU A 52 2.30 13.44 -10.59
C GLU A 52 0.86 12.93 -10.56
N GLU A 53 0.67 11.60 -10.54
CA GLU A 53 -0.66 11.00 -10.43
C GLU A 53 -1.36 11.43 -9.13
N LEU A 54 -0.64 11.43 -7.99
CA LEU A 54 -1.18 11.86 -6.70
C LEU A 54 -1.62 13.33 -6.67
N LYS A 55 -0.98 14.19 -7.46
CA LYS A 55 -1.32 15.62 -7.54
C LYS A 55 -2.43 15.94 -8.53
N THR A 56 -2.67 15.08 -9.51
CA THR A 56 -3.59 15.39 -10.63
C THR A 56 -4.89 14.59 -10.60
N ARG A 57 -4.91 13.43 -9.97
CA ARG A 57 -6.10 12.58 -9.87
C ARG A 57 -7.07 13.09 -8.80
N ASP A 58 -8.37 12.95 -9.06
CA ASP A 58 -9.41 13.10 -8.05
C ASP A 58 -9.51 11.86 -7.16
N PHE A 59 -9.35 12.05 -5.86
CA PHE A 59 -9.43 10.99 -4.84
C PHE A 59 -10.70 11.08 -3.98
N SER A 60 -11.69 11.89 -4.34
CA SER A 60 -12.89 12.15 -3.53
C SER A 60 -13.69 10.89 -3.16
N ASN A 61 -13.59 9.83 -3.99
CA ASN A 61 -14.26 8.55 -3.76
C ASN A 61 -13.41 7.55 -2.95
N PHE A 62 -12.19 7.91 -2.54
CA PHE A 62 -11.25 7.00 -1.92
C PHE A 62 -10.87 7.43 -0.50
N SER A 63 -10.78 6.45 0.40
CA SER A 63 -10.39 6.66 1.80
C SER A 63 -8.89 6.57 2.03
N ALA A 64 -8.18 5.85 1.15
CA ALA A 64 -6.73 5.68 1.20
C ALA A 64 -6.19 5.23 -0.16
N ILE A 65 -4.86 5.29 -0.32
CA ILE A 65 -4.15 4.60 -1.40
C ILE A 65 -3.38 3.40 -0.87
N LEU A 66 -3.21 2.37 -1.73
CA LEU A 66 -2.28 1.27 -1.54
C LEU A 66 -1.11 1.47 -2.50
N SER A 67 0.09 1.74 -1.96
CA SER A 67 1.27 2.08 -2.77
C SER A 67 2.36 1.03 -2.61
N VAL A 68 2.67 0.33 -3.70
CA VAL A 68 3.68 -0.72 -3.73
C VAL A 68 5.09 -0.13 -3.73
N SER A 69 6.03 -0.80 -3.03
CA SER A 69 7.46 -0.49 -3.10
C SER A 69 7.96 -0.55 -4.54
N PRO A 70 8.90 0.32 -4.97
CA PRO A 70 9.42 0.30 -6.33
C PRO A 70 9.95 -1.09 -6.72
N TYR A 71 9.46 -1.60 -7.83
CA TYR A 71 9.84 -2.87 -8.42
C TYR A 71 10.87 -2.67 -9.55
N TYR A 72 11.58 -3.71 -9.96
CA TYR A 72 12.59 -3.70 -11.00
C TYR A 72 13.88 -2.96 -10.61
N ASN A 73 13.79 -1.71 -10.11
CA ASN A 73 14.94 -0.84 -9.79
C ASN A 73 15.73 -1.31 -8.56
N LYS A 74 15.13 -2.18 -7.71
CA LYS A 74 15.73 -2.72 -6.47
C LYS A 74 16.39 -1.63 -5.60
N PRO A 75 15.64 -0.64 -5.13
CA PRO A 75 16.19 0.45 -4.34
C PRO A 75 16.78 -0.05 -3.02
N THR A 76 17.75 0.70 -2.47
CA THR A 76 18.22 0.51 -1.09
C THR A 76 17.12 0.87 -0.09
N GLN A 77 17.29 0.57 1.20
CA GLN A 77 16.34 0.96 2.24
C GLN A 77 16.12 2.48 2.29
N GLU A 78 17.20 3.26 2.12
CA GLU A 78 17.08 4.71 2.02
C GLU A 78 16.35 5.15 0.73
N GLY A 79 16.58 4.46 -0.38
CA GLY A 79 15.83 4.71 -1.63
C GLY A 79 14.33 4.42 -1.47
N ILE A 80 13.96 3.34 -0.76
CA ILE A 80 12.55 3.03 -0.41
C ILE A 80 11.98 4.14 0.47
N TYR A 81 12.71 4.55 1.49
CA TYR A 81 12.29 5.64 2.38
C TYR A 81 12.04 6.94 1.60
N GLN A 82 12.98 7.36 0.75
CA GLN A 82 12.84 8.59 -0.05
C GLN A 82 11.67 8.52 -1.04
N HIS A 83 11.42 7.34 -1.62
CA HIS A 83 10.26 7.11 -2.47
C HIS A 83 8.95 7.34 -1.70
N PHE A 84 8.77 6.68 -0.56
CA PHE A 84 7.54 6.82 0.23
C PHE A 84 7.41 8.16 0.93
N LYS A 85 8.52 8.82 1.27
CA LYS A 85 8.52 10.23 1.67
C LYS A 85 7.86 11.09 0.61
N ALA A 86 8.30 11.00 -0.65
CA ALA A 86 7.74 11.78 -1.75
C ALA A 86 6.25 11.43 -2.00
N VAL A 87 5.87 10.15 -1.87
CA VAL A 87 4.48 9.70 -1.95
C VAL A 87 3.64 10.29 -0.82
N ALA A 88 4.11 10.23 0.41
CA ALA A 88 3.40 10.77 1.57
C ALA A 88 3.22 12.30 1.48
N GLU A 89 4.26 13.02 1.06
CA GLU A 89 4.20 14.48 0.88
C GLU A 89 3.27 14.92 -0.24
N ALA A 90 3.06 14.07 -1.25
CA ALA A 90 2.20 14.38 -2.40
C ALA A 90 0.75 13.88 -2.24
N SER A 91 0.52 12.87 -1.40
CA SER A 91 -0.80 12.24 -1.28
C SER A 91 -1.79 13.13 -0.52
N PRO A 92 -2.96 13.43 -1.11
CA PRO A 92 -4.03 14.18 -0.43
C PRO A 92 -4.82 13.33 0.56
N ILE A 93 -4.64 12.00 0.54
CA ILE A 93 -5.36 11.04 1.40
C ILE A 93 -4.38 10.05 2.06
N PRO A 94 -4.79 9.30 3.09
CA PRO A 94 -3.94 8.32 3.77
C PRO A 94 -3.28 7.30 2.83
N VAL A 95 -2.06 6.87 3.21
CA VAL A 95 -1.23 5.94 2.45
C VAL A 95 -1.05 4.64 3.22
N ILE A 96 -1.31 3.51 2.57
CA ILE A 96 -0.93 2.17 3.02
C ILE A 96 0.26 1.75 2.13
N VAL A 97 1.44 1.61 2.71
CA VAL A 97 2.60 1.11 1.97
C VAL A 97 2.48 -0.40 1.75
N TYR A 98 3.03 -0.91 0.64
CA TYR A 98 2.89 -2.31 0.27
C TYR A 98 4.24 -2.95 0.00
N ASN A 99 4.58 -3.96 0.82
CA ASN A 99 5.79 -4.76 0.70
C ASN A 99 5.45 -6.13 0.11
N VAL A 100 5.99 -6.45 -1.07
CA VAL A 100 5.78 -7.73 -1.77
C VAL A 100 7.05 -8.16 -2.49
N PRO A 101 8.07 -8.63 -1.77
CA PRO A 101 9.40 -8.95 -2.32
C PRO A 101 9.37 -9.93 -3.49
N GLY A 102 8.45 -10.88 -3.48
CA GLY A 102 8.28 -11.84 -4.58
C GLY A 102 7.92 -11.21 -5.92
N ARG A 103 7.37 -9.98 -5.94
CA ARG A 103 7.02 -9.24 -7.16
C ARG A 103 7.95 -8.05 -7.42
N THR A 104 8.48 -7.42 -6.36
CA THR A 104 9.33 -6.23 -6.49
C THR A 104 10.81 -6.56 -6.58
N ALA A 105 11.21 -7.76 -6.17
CA ALA A 105 12.61 -8.15 -5.94
C ALA A 105 13.34 -7.22 -4.95
N SER A 106 12.60 -6.56 -4.06
CA SER A 106 13.09 -5.65 -3.03
C SER A 106 12.25 -5.82 -1.78
N ASN A 107 12.89 -6.00 -0.63
CA ASN A 107 12.22 -6.14 0.65
C ASN A 107 12.32 -4.87 1.47
N MET A 108 11.19 -4.35 1.93
CA MET A 108 11.13 -3.21 2.85
C MET A 108 11.29 -3.72 4.28
N LEU A 109 12.44 -3.43 4.90
CA LEU A 109 12.73 -3.90 6.25
C LEU A 109 11.83 -3.22 7.31
N PRO A 110 11.53 -3.90 8.42
CA PRO A 110 10.73 -3.32 9.51
C PRO A 110 11.23 -1.95 9.99
N SER A 111 12.54 -1.77 10.10
CA SER A 111 13.14 -0.48 10.49
C SER A 111 12.79 0.67 9.55
N THR A 112 12.75 0.40 8.24
CA THR A 112 12.36 1.39 7.23
C THR A 112 10.87 1.75 7.35
N VAL A 113 10.01 0.74 7.55
CA VAL A 113 8.57 0.93 7.72
C VAL A 113 8.26 1.73 8.98
N ILE A 114 8.88 1.36 10.11
CA ILE A 114 8.69 2.06 11.39
C ILE A 114 9.17 3.51 11.30
N ARG A 115 10.29 3.77 10.63
CA ARG A 115 10.78 5.13 10.37
C ARG A 115 9.74 5.94 9.57
N LEU A 116 9.21 5.38 8.48
CA LEU A 116 8.16 6.01 7.68
C LEU A 116 6.90 6.32 8.51
N ALA A 117 6.45 5.35 9.31
CA ALA A 117 5.27 5.50 10.15
C ALA A 117 5.42 6.58 11.24
N ASN A 118 6.65 6.79 11.75
CA ASN A 118 6.93 7.84 12.73
C ASN A 118 7.05 9.22 12.07
N ASP A 119 7.66 9.30 10.89
CA ASP A 119 7.96 10.55 10.22
C ASP A 119 6.74 11.13 9.47
N PHE A 120 5.82 10.27 8.99
CA PHE A 120 4.67 10.66 8.16
C PHE A 120 3.35 10.17 8.74
N LYS A 121 2.56 11.05 9.32
CA LYS A 121 1.28 10.70 9.98
C LYS A 121 0.20 10.20 9.01
N ASN A 122 0.32 10.53 7.74
CA ASN A 122 -0.58 10.02 6.70
C ASN A 122 -0.17 8.65 6.15
N ILE A 123 1.00 8.09 6.52
CA ILE A 123 1.31 6.68 6.31
C ILE A 123 0.68 5.90 7.46
N ILE A 124 -0.52 5.34 7.21
CA ILE A 124 -1.37 4.76 8.25
C ILE A 124 -1.20 3.25 8.44
N GLY A 125 -0.48 2.59 7.56
CA GLY A 125 -0.29 1.14 7.65
C GLY A 125 0.61 0.58 6.56
N ILE A 126 0.84 -0.73 6.69
CA ILE A 126 1.53 -1.55 5.70
C ILE A 126 0.69 -2.77 5.35
N LYS A 127 0.59 -3.10 4.04
CA LYS A 127 0.27 -4.44 3.57
C LYS A 127 1.57 -5.23 3.44
N GLU A 128 1.75 -6.22 4.32
CA GLU A 128 2.96 -7.05 4.38
C GLU A 128 2.72 -8.40 3.68
N ALA A 129 3.43 -8.63 2.58
CA ALA A 129 3.33 -9.83 1.75
C ALA A 129 4.70 -10.46 1.45
N ALA A 130 5.63 -10.39 2.41
CA ALA A 130 6.93 -11.04 2.28
C ALA A 130 6.86 -12.57 2.54
N GLY A 131 5.77 -13.08 3.14
CA GLY A 131 5.68 -14.47 3.55
C GLY A 131 6.56 -14.81 4.76
N ASP A 132 7.11 -13.81 5.45
CA ASP A 132 7.98 -13.95 6.61
C ASP A 132 7.26 -13.51 7.88
N ILE A 133 6.81 -14.50 8.67
CA ILE A 133 6.10 -14.25 9.93
C ILE A 133 7.00 -13.56 10.97
N VAL A 134 8.31 -13.79 10.97
CA VAL A 134 9.24 -13.13 11.90
C VAL A 134 9.35 -11.64 11.57
N GLN A 135 9.39 -11.27 10.28
CA GLN A 135 9.35 -9.89 9.84
C GLN A 135 8.02 -9.22 10.23
N ALA A 136 6.90 -9.89 9.97
CA ALA A 136 5.58 -9.41 10.33
C ALA A 136 5.43 -9.17 11.84
N MET A 137 5.90 -10.10 12.68
CA MET A 137 5.90 -9.95 14.14
C MET A 137 6.75 -8.77 14.61
N LYS A 138 7.92 -8.53 13.99
CA LYS A 138 8.74 -7.34 14.28
C LYS A 138 8.02 -6.03 13.96
N LEU A 139 7.28 -6.00 12.86
CA LEU A 139 6.43 -4.84 12.51
C LEU A 139 5.34 -4.63 13.56
N ILE A 140 4.57 -5.67 13.89
CA ILE A 140 3.47 -5.62 14.85
C ILE A 140 3.95 -5.17 16.23
N GLN A 141 5.10 -5.69 16.67
CA GLN A 141 5.67 -5.38 18.01
C GLN A 141 6.17 -3.91 18.09
N ASN A 142 6.71 -3.36 17.02
CA ASN A 142 7.40 -2.06 17.04
C ASN A 142 6.63 -0.94 16.34
N LYS A 143 5.45 -1.21 15.78
CA LYS A 143 4.62 -0.21 15.13
C LYS A 143 4.17 0.88 16.09
N PRO A 144 4.05 2.14 15.67
CA PRO A 144 3.40 3.16 16.48
C PRO A 144 1.92 2.85 16.70
N GLU A 145 1.35 3.41 17.73
CA GLU A 145 -0.08 3.28 18.04
C GLU A 145 -0.93 3.74 16.84
N GLY A 146 -1.99 2.99 16.54
CA GLY A 146 -2.88 3.26 15.42
C GLY A 146 -2.35 2.81 14.04
N PHE A 147 -1.07 2.45 13.90
CA PHE A 147 -0.54 1.98 12.63
C PHE A 147 -1.00 0.54 12.33
N LEU A 148 -1.48 0.31 11.11
CA LEU A 148 -2.07 -0.95 10.67
C LEU A 148 -1.01 -1.87 10.04
N VAL A 149 -0.90 -3.11 10.49
CA VAL A 149 -0.15 -4.17 9.81
C VAL A 149 -1.16 -5.17 9.25
N ILE A 150 -1.30 -5.16 7.93
CA ILE A 150 -2.29 -5.93 7.17
C ILE A 150 -1.57 -7.06 6.44
N SER A 151 -2.10 -8.28 6.49
CA SER A 151 -1.53 -9.40 5.74
C SER A 151 -1.81 -9.24 4.23
N GLY A 152 -0.81 -9.56 3.43
CA GLY A 152 -0.93 -9.72 1.99
C GLY A 152 -0.53 -11.12 1.54
N ASP A 153 -0.43 -12.08 2.50
CA ASP A 153 -0.07 -13.47 2.27
C ASP A 153 -1.02 -14.38 3.04
N ASP A 154 -1.81 -15.18 2.31
CA ASP A 154 -2.88 -16.02 2.86
C ASP A 154 -2.33 -17.04 3.88
N MET A 155 -1.13 -17.58 3.64
CA MET A 155 -0.54 -18.64 4.46
C MET A 155 -0.21 -18.18 5.87
N ILE A 156 0.14 -16.90 6.05
CA ILE A 156 0.52 -16.35 7.36
C ILE A 156 -0.51 -15.38 7.94
N THR A 157 -1.66 -15.21 7.28
CA THR A 157 -2.70 -14.28 7.75
C THR A 157 -3.17 -14.61 9.17
N LEU A 158 -3.53 -15.86 9.43
CA LEU A 158 -3.99 -16.26 10.77
C LEU A 158 -2.96 -15.98 11.87
N PRO A 159 -1.70 -16.45 11.76
CA PRO A 159 -0.69 -16.13 12.77
C PRO A 159 -0.40 -14.61 12.88
N MET A 160 -0.46 -13.84 11.80
CA MET A 160 -0.32 -12.38 11.87
C MET A 160 -1.44 -11.73 12.68
N VAL A 161 -2.69 -12.13 12.46
CA VAL A 161 -3.85 -11.60 13.19
C VAL A 161 -3.76 -11.98 14.68
N LEU A 162 -3.40 -13.23 15.00
CA LEU A 162 -3.20 -13.67 16.39
C LEU A 162 -2.05 -12.91 17.09
N ALA A 163 -1.05 -12.46 16.35
CA ALA A 163 0.04 -11.64 16.88
C ALA A 163 -0.32 -10.15 17.04
N GLY A 164 -1.51 -9.71 16.62
CA GLY A 164 -1.98 -8.32 16.70
C GLY A 164 -1.95 -7.56 15.38
N GLY A 165 -1.90 -8.27 14.25
CA GLY A 165 -2.14 -7.72 12.92
C GLY A 165 -3.60 -7.25 12.77
N ALA A 166 -3.83 -6.29 11.86
CA ALA A 166 -5.11 -5.62 11.71
C ALA A 166 -6.10 -6.37 10.80
N GLY A 167 -5.65 -7.37 10.04
CA GLY A 167 -6.49 -8.12 9.10
C GLY A 167 -5.74 -8.50 7.82
N VAL A 168 -6.47 -8.67 6.71
CA VAL A 168 -5.98 -9.12 5.40
C VAL A 168 -6.56 -8.27 4.26
#